data_b80c2d1a2b5096a1c9c0107804b20746
#
_entry.id   b80c2d1a2b5096a1c9c0107804b20746
#
_cell.length_a   1.000
_cell.length_b   1.000
_cell.length_c   1.000
_cell.angle_alpha   90.00
_cell.angle_beta   90.00
_cell.angle_gamma   90.00
#
_symmetry.space_group_name_H-M   'P 1'
#
loop_
_entity.id
_entity.type
_entity.pdbx_description
1 polymer ?
#
loop_
_entity_poly.entity_id
_entity_poly.type
_entity_poly.pdbx_seq_one_letter_code
_entity_poly.pdbx_strand_id
1 'polypeptide(L)'
;MEAIVKTNFKFPGQKDEYVGKVRDVYNINDEYLVMLVSDRISAFDVVLPKGIPYKGQILNQIAAKFLDATSDIVPNWKIATPDPMVTVGHKCEPFKVEMVIRGYLAGSAWREYKSGKRTLCGLPLPEGMVENQKFPTPLVTPTTKAMEGHDENISKEEIISSGLVSKEDYEAIEKYTLALFQRGTEIAAKMGLILVDTKYEFGKKDGKIYLIDEIHTPDSSRYFYADGYEERLAKGERQRQLSKEFVREWLMENGFQGKEGQKVPEMTPEIVNSISERYMELFEHITGEKFVKADTDNIAERIEKNVTEYLK
;
A
#
# COMPACT_ATOMS: atom_id res chain seq x y z
N MET A 1 6.04 -19.37 -16.07
CA MET A 1 5.63 -18.67 -14.84
C MET A 1 4.25 -18.09 -15.07
N GLU A 2 3.30 -18.53 -14.31
CA GLU A 2 1.92 -18.03 -14.39
C GLU A 2 1.71 -16.89 -13.41
N ALA A 3 0.76 -16.01 -13.73
CA ALA A 3 0.30 -14.93 -12.86
C ALA A 3 -1.20 -15.07 -12.65
N ILE A 4 -1.67 -14.98 -11.41
CA ILE A 4 -3.10 -15.03 -11.12
C ILE A 4 -3.70 -13.61 -11.19
N VAL A 5 -4.56 -13.40 -12.18
CA VAL A 5 -5.22 -12.11 -12.44
C VAL A 5 -6.73 -12.15 -12.27
N LYS A 6 -7.30 -13.35 -12.25
CA LYS A 6 -8.74 -13.57 -12.00
C LYS A 6 -8.91 -14.70 -11.00
N THR A 7 -9.85 -14.53 -10.11
CA THR A 7 -10.23 -15.53 -9.11
C THR A 7 -11.71 -15.80 -9.18
N ASN A 8 -12.10 -17.00 -8.80
CA ASN A 8 -13.50 -17.42 -8.71
C ASN A 8 -13.62 -18.53 -7.67
N PHE A 9 -13.13 -18.25 -6.46
CA PHE A 9 -13.16 -19.21 -5.37
C PHE A 9 -14.54 -19.30 -4.74
N LYS A 10 -14.83 -20.47 -4.19
CA LYS A 10 -16.02 -20.74 -3.37
C LYS A 10 -15.57 -21.36 -2.05
N PHE A 11 -15.21 -20.52 -1.11
CA PHE A 11 -14.74 -20.96 0.19
C PHE A 11 -15.89 -21.37 1.12
N PRO A 12 -15.63 -22.29 2.08
CA PRO A 12 -16.61 -22.61 3.12
C PRO A 12 -17.06 -21.35 3.89
N GLY A 13 -18.37 -21.16 4.03
CA GLY A 13 -18.94 -20.00 4.73
C GLY A 13 -18.92 -18.67 3.97
N GLN A 14 -18.49 -18.69 2.70
CA GLN A 14 -18.47 -17.47 1.89
C GLN A 14 -19.88 -16.92 1.69
N LYS A 15 -20.06 -15.63 1.97
CA LYS A 15 -21.32 -14.87 1.79
C LYS A 15 -21.30 -14.04 0.51
N ASP A 16 -20.23 -13.29 0.32
CA ASP A 16 -20.02 -12.40 -0.81
C ASP A 16 -18.52 -12.27 -1.11
N GLU A 17 -18.22 -11.59 -2.22
CA GLU A 17 -16.87 -11.28 -2.65
C GLU A 17 -16.79 -9.87 -3.21
N TYR A 18 -15.66 -9.22 -3.02
CA TYR A 18 -15.31 -7.95 -3.62
C TYR A 18 -14.02 -8.08 -4.43
N VAL A 19 -14.07 -7.71 -5.70
CA VAL A 19 -12.93 -7.73 -6.61
C VAL A 19 -12.38 -6.31 -6.75
N GLY A 20 -11.24 -6.06 -6.13
CA GLY A 20 -10.54 -4.77 -6.22
C GLY A 20 -9.56 -4.69 -7.39
N LYS A 21 -8.82 -3.58 -7.49
CA LYS A 21 -7.81 -3.39 -8.54
C LYS A 21 -6.67 -4.42 -8.48
N VAL A 22 -6.28 -4.84 -7.28
CA VAL A 22 -5.16 -5.78 -7.06
C VAL A 22 -5.47 -6.87 -6.02
N ARG A 23 -6.55 -6.73 -5.26
CA ARG A 23 -6.96 -7.66 -4.21
C ARG A 23 -8.38 -8.12 -4.41
N ASP A 24 -8.61 -9.38 -4.11
CA ASP A 24 -9.95 -9.97 -4.01
C ASP A 24 -10.23 -10.34 -2.57
N VAL A 25 -11.37 -9.93 -2.06
CA VAL A 25 -11.75 -10.09 -0.66
C VAL A 25 -13.02 -10.92 -0.57
N TYR A 26 -12.96 -12.00 0.18
CA TYR A 26 -14.06 -12.93 0.40
C TYR A 26 -14.55 -12.80 1.84
N ASN A 27 -15.81 -12.49 2.00
CA ASN A 27 -16.47 -12.41 3.29
C ASN A 27 -16.90 -13.81 3.77
N ILE A 28 -16.38 -14.23 4.91
CA ILE A 28 -16.65 -15.54 5.50
C ILE A 28 -17.51 -15.37 6.76
N ASN A 29 -18.73 -15.87 6.70
CA ASN A 29 -19.71 -15.86 7.80
C ASN A 29 -20.03 -14.47 8.39
N ASP A 30 -19.74 -13.38 7.67
CA ASP A 30 -19.82 -12.00 8.16
C ASP A 30 -18.90 -11.68 9.35
N GLU A 31 -17.92 -12.53 9.59
CA GLU A 31 -17.01 -12.43 10.74
C GLU A 31 -15.54 -12.30 10.32
N TYR A 32 -15.18 -12.97 9.23
CA TYR A 32 -13.80 -13.01 8.73
C TYR A 32 -13.71 -12.57 7.28
N LEU A 33 -12.52 -12.11 6.89
CA LEU A 33 -12.16 -11.84 5.52
C LEU A 33 -11.02 -12.78 5.09
N VAL A 34 -11.15 -13.34 3.90
CA VAL A 34 -10.05 -13.95 3.16
C VAL A 34 -9.64 -12.93 2.09
N MET A 35 -8.47 -12.33 2.24
CA MET A 35 -7.93 -11.36 1.29
C MET A 35 -6.83 -12.01 0.47
N LEU A 36 -7.08 -12.12 -0.83
CA LEU A 36 -6.11 -12.61 -1.80
C LEU A 36 -5.46 -11.43 -2.49
N VAL A 37 -4.14 -11.36 -2.43
CA VAL A 37 -3.35 -10.40 -3.20
C VAL A 37 -3.00 -11.03 -4.54
N SER A 38 -3.65 -10.57 -5.59
CA SER A 38 -3.42 -11.07 -6.95
C SER A 38 -2.14 -10.53 -7.56
N ASP A 39 -1.77 -11.06 -8.71
CA ASP A 39 -0.65 -10.57 -9.50
C ASP A 39 -1.02 -9.41 -10.43
N ARG A 40 -2.26 -8.89 -10.32
CA ARG A 40 -2.64 -7.66 -11.02
C ARG A 40 -1.79 -6.49 -10.56
N ILE A 41 -1.46 -5.63 -11.49
CA ILE A 41 -0.78 -4.35 -11.21
C ILE A 41 -1.61 -3.21 -11.75
N SER A 42 -1.76 -2.15 -10.97
CA SER A 42 -2.44 -0.93 -11.37
C SER A 42 -1.51 0.26 -11.27
N ALA A 43 -1.62 1.18 -12.23
CA ALA A 43 -0.96 2.47 -12.20
C ALA A 43 -1.87 3.50 -12.83
N PHE A 44 -1.86 4.76 -12.32
CA PHE A 44 -2.77 5.82 -12.77
C PHE A 44 -4.25 5.40 -12.74
N ASP A 45 -4.65 4.65 -11.69
CA ASP A 45 -5.99 4.08 -11.51
C ASP A 45 -6.43 3.06 -12.56
N VAL A 46 -5.56 2.65 -13.47
CA VAL A 46 -5.81 1.64 -14.50
C VAL A 46 -5.15 0.32 -14.11
N VAL A 47 -5.90 -0.78 -14.15
CA VAL A 47 -5.34 -2.13 -14.05
C VAL A 47 -4.66 -2.46 -15.39
N LEU A 48 -3.38 -2.79 -15.33
CA LEU A 48 -2.60 -3.08 -16.53
C LEU A 48 -2.97 -4.45 -17.12
N PRO A 49 -2.79 -4.67 -18.43
CA PRO A 49 -3.33 -5.85 -19.12
C PRO A 49 -2.61 -7.16 -18.79
N LYS A 50 -1.43 -7.11 -18.19
CA LYS A 50 -0.65 -8.29 -17.80
C LYS A 50 -0.45 -8.35 -16.30
N GLY A 51 -0.59 -9.53 -15.71
CA GLY A 51 -0.18 -9.80 -14.34
C GLY A 51 1.34 -9.90 -14.23
N ILE A 52 1.84 -9.60 -13.05
CA ILE A 52 3.27 -9.67 -12.71
C ILE A 52 3.50 -10.90 -11.83
N PRO A 53 4.15 -11.95 -12.32
CA PRO A 53 4.42 -13.15 -11.53
C PRO A 53 5.08 -12.83 -10.19
N TYR A 54 4.65 -13.51 -9.14
CA TYR A 54 5.11 -13.36 -7.75
C TYR A 54 4.72 -12.05 -7.04
N LYS A 55 4.14 -11.07 -7.73
CA LYS A 55 3.79 -9.79 -7.11
C LYS A 55 2.85 -9.97 -5.91
N GLY A 56 1.83 -10.80 -6.06
CA GLY A 56 0.89 -11.10 -4.98
C GLY A 56 1.56 -11.74 -3.76
N GLN A 57 2.45 -12.71 -3.98
CA GLN A 57 3.22 -13.33 -2.90
C GLN A 57 4.09 -12.31 -2.17
N ILE A 58 4.74 -11.42 -2.89
CA ILE A 58 5.64 -10.40 -2.35
C ILE A 58 4.86 -9.41 -1.48
N LEU A 59 3.80 -8.83 -2.00
CA LEU A 59 3.02 -7.83 -1.27
C LEU A 59 2.33 -8.40 -0.04
N ASN A 60 1.74 -9.59 -0.14
CA ASN A 60 1.09 -10.22 0.99
C ASN A 60 2.07 -10.54 2.13
N GLN A 61 3.24 -11.07 1.81
CA GLN A 61 4.25 -11.43 2.81
C GLN A 61 4.89 -10.19 3.46
N ILE A 62 5.15 -9.12 2.70
CA ILE A 62 5.61 -7.85 3.27
C ILE A 62 4.55 -7.30 4.24
N ALA A 63 3.30 -7.23 3.83
CA ALA A 63 2.22 -6.73 4.68
C ALA A 63 2.09 -7.56 5.96
N ALA A 64 2.06 -8.88 5.85
CA ALA A 64 1.96 -9.79 6.99
C ALA A 64 3.10 -9.59 7.99
N LYS A 65 4.35 -9.47 7.50
CA LYS A 65 5.53 -9.24 8.34
C LYS A 65 5.40 -7.93 9.12
N PHE A 66 4.98 -6.84 8.48
CA PHE A 66 4.86 -5.56 9.16
C PHE A 66 3.64 -5.46 10.06
N LEU A 67 2.54 -6.16 9.76
CA LEU A 67 1.42 -6.30 10.68
C LEU A 67 1.86 -6.99 11.98
N ASP A 68 2.69 -8.02 11.89
CA ASP A 68 3.26 -8.67 13.07
C ASP A 68 4.24 -7.74 13.82
N ALA A 69 5.13 -7.05 13.12
CA ALA A 69 6.13 -6.16 13.70
C ALA A 69 5.54 -4.89 14.37
N THR A 70 4.27 -4.62 14.18
CA THR A 70 3.56 -3.46 14.74
C THR A 70 2.38 -3.83 15.64
N SER A 71 2.20 -5.10 15.95
CA SER A 71 1.05 -5.61 16.72
C SER A 71 1.00 -5.13 18.18
N ASP A 72 2.11 -4.66 18.72
CA ASP A 72 2.22 -4.03 20.03
C ASP A 72 1.74 -2.56 20.04
N ILE A 73 1.63 -1.92 18.89
CA ILE A 73 1.17 -0.52 18.74
C ILE A 73 -0.35 -0.47 18.71
N VAL A 74 -0.96 -1.27 17.84
CA VAL A 74 -2.40 -1.35 17.63
C VAL A 74 -2.78 -2.76 17.20
N PRO A 75 -3.92 -3.31 17.66
CA PRO A 75 -4.41 -4.58 17.12
C PRO A 75 -4.59 -4.46 15.61
N ASN A 76 -4.32 -5.54 14.89
CA ASN A 76 -4.55 -5.56 13.44
C ASN A 76 -5.48 -6.70 13.04
N TRP A 77 -6.03 -6.59 11.84
CA TRP A 77 -7.02 -7.52 11.32
C TRP A 77 -6.49 -8.92 11.04
N LYS A 78 -5.17 -9.09 10.84
CA LYS A 78 -4.56 -10.37 10.46
C LYS A 78 -4.70 -11.42 11.55
N ILE A 79 -5.16 -12.61 11.17
CA ILE A 79 -5.17 -13.81 12.00
C ILE A 79 -4.13 -14.80 11.51
N ALA A 80 -4.12 -15.11 10.20
CA ALA A 80 -3.22 -16.10 9.60
C ALA A 80 -2.91 -15.80 8.14
N THR A 81 -1.87 -16.42 7.63
CA THR A 81 -1.47 -16.40 6.22
C THR A 81 -1.37 -17.84 5.70
N PRO A 82 -2.52 -18.48 5.38
CA PRO A 82 -2.54 -19.88 4.97
C PRO A 82 -1.84 -20.15 3.62
N ASP A 83 -1.72 -19.14 2.79
CA ASP A 83 -0.98 -19.17 1.52
C ASP A 83 -0.10 -17.91 1.39
N PRO A 84 1.04 -17.95 0.70
CA PRO A 84 1.88 -16.76 0.46
C PRO A 84 1.14 -15.56 -0.16
N MET A 85 0.03 -15.81 -0.84
CA MET A 85 -0.79 -14.77 -1.47
C MET A 85 -2.04 -14.39 -0.67
N VAL A 86 -2.29 -15.05 0.48
CA VAL A 86 -3.56 -14.91 1.20
C VAL A 86 -3.33 -14.57 2.66
N THR A 87 -4.07 -13.57 3.14
CA THR A 87 -4.24 -13.29 4.57
C THR A 87 -5.70 -13.52 4.95
N VAL A 88 -5.92 -14.25 6.05
CA VAL A 88 -7.22 -14.38 6.71
C VAL A 88 -7.21 -13.51 7.95
N GLY A 89 -8.28 -12.77 8.15
CA GLY A 89 -8.36 -11.87 9.27
C GLY A 89 -9.78 -11.48 9.67
N HIS A 90 -9.88 -10.64 10.68
CA HIS A 90 -11.14 -10.12 11.18
C HIS A 90 -11.82 -9.19 10.17
N LYS A 91 -13.11 -9.36 10.00
CA LYS A 91 -13.94 -8.38 9.30
C LYS A 91 -14.18 -7.19 10.24
N CYS A 92 -13.59 -6.07 9.90
CA CYS A 92 -13.77 -4.81 10.61
C CYS A 92 -14.61 -3.86 9.76
N GLU A 93 -15.33 -2.95 10.39
CA GLU A 93 -16.00 -1.85 9.71
C GLU A 93 -14.99 -0.73 9.43
N PRO A 94 -14.63 -0.46 8.15
CA PRO A 94 -13.61 0.51 7.83
C PRO A 94 -14.05 1.95 8.15
N PHE A 95 -13.12 2.76 8.66
CA PHE A 95 -13.31 4.21 8.60
C PHE A 95 -13.23 4.68 7.13
N LYS A 96 -14.00 5.71 6.81
CA LYS A 96 -14.06 6.25 5.42
C LYS A 96 -12.97 7.28 5.15
N VAL A 97 -11.82 7.09 5.75
CA VAL A 97 -10.62 7.89 5.56
C VAL A 97 -9.39 7.00 5.45
N GLU A 98 -8.45 7.42 4.63
CA GLU A 98 -7.09 6.86 4.59
C GLU A 98 -6.14 7.80 5.33
N MET A 99 -5.36 7.27 6.24
CA MET A 99 -4.39 8.03 7.02
C MET A 99 -3.05 8.05 6.30
N VAL A 100 -2.89 8.99 5.38
CA VAL A 100 -1.61 9.24 4.69
C VAL A 100 -0.70 9.99 5.61
N ILE A 101 0.53 9.54 5.76
CA ILE A 101 1.57 10.21 6.54
C ILE A 101 2.81 10.44 5.67
N ARG A 102 3.38 11.62 5.77
CA ARG A 102 4.51 12.06 4.93
C ARG A 102 5.65 12.57 5.80
N GLY A 103 6.80 11.93 5.65
CA GLY A 103 8.04 12.41 6.26
C GLY A 103 8.83 13.37 5.36
N TYR A 104 8.52 13.38 4.06
CA TYR A 104 9.27 14.08 3.01
C TYR A 104 8.31 14.70 2.01
N LEU A 105 8.73 15.80 1.40
CA LEU A 105 7.98 16.50 0.35
C LEU A 105 8.14 15.77 -1.00
N ALA A 106 7.32 14.76 -1.24
CA ALA A 106 7.41 13.90 -2.42
C ALA A 106 6.04 13.63 -3.06
N GLY A 107 6.01 13.09 -4.25
CA GLY A 107 4.79 12.64 -4.91
C GLY A 107 3.76 13.76 -5.12
N SER A 108 2.50 13.51 -4.76
CA SER A 108 1.41 14.47 -4.90
C SER A 108 1.64 15.75 -4.08
N ALA A 109 2.18 15.62 -2.88
CA ALA A 109 2.49 16.76 -2.02
C ALA A 109 3.51 17.72 -2.69
N TRP A 110 4.53 17.16 -3.33
CA TRP A 110 5.47 17.97 -4.11
C TRP A 110 4.80 18.64 -5.30
N ARG A 111 3.97 17.93 -6.06
CA ARG A 111 3.26 18.53 -7.21
C ARG A 111 2.39 19.71 -6.78
N GLU A 112 1.68 19.60 -5.67
CA GLU A 112 0.88 20.68 -5.11
C GLU A 112 1.75 21.86 -4.63
N TYR A 113 2.84 21.57 -3.93
CA TYR A 113 3.80 22.57 -3.47
C TYR A 113 4.42 23.34 -4.66
N LYS A 114 4.87 22.62 -5.68
CA LYS A 114 5.42 23.19 -6.92
C LYS A 114 4.42 24.06 -7.67
N SER A 115 3.13 23.76 -7.57
CA SER A 115 2.06 24.59 -8.16
C SER A 115 1.77 25.87 -7.37
N GLY A 116 2.44 26.09 -6.25
CA GLY A 116 2.31 27.29 -5.41
C GLY A 116 1.50 27.10 -4.14
N LYS A 117 0.92 25.91 -3.88
CA LYS A 117 0.22 25.65 -2.62
C LYS A 117 1.19 25.61 -1.44
N ARG A 118 0.77 26.18 -0.31
CA ARG A 118 1.52 26.22 0.95
C ARG A 118 0.74 25.66 2.13
N THR A 119 -0.36 24.95 1.82
CA THR A 119 -1.12 24.17 2.79
C THR A 119 -1.48 22.83 2.19
N LEU A 120 -1.50 21.79 3.00
CA LEU A 120 -1.91 20.43 2.64
C LEU A 120 -2.78 19.86 3.77
N CYS A 121 -4.03 19.50 3.47
CA CYS A 121 -4.99 19.02 4.47
C CYS A 121 -5.13 19.97 5.69
N GLY A 122 -5.11 21.28 5.45
CA GLY A 122 -5.16 22.30 6.50
C GLY A 122 -3.83 22.57 7.22
N LEU A 123 -2.77 21.81 6.93
CA LEU A 123 -1.46 21.98 7.55
C LEU A 123 -0.59 22.94 6.73
N PRO A 124 0.08 23.91 7.36
CA PRO A 124 1.00 24.80 6.67
C PRO A 124 2.26 24.06 6.24
N LEU A 125 2.75 24.37 5.05
CA LEU A 125 4.01 23.84 4.52
C LEU A 125 5.09 24.95 4.60
N PRO A 126 6.32 24.61 5.04
CA PRO A 126 7.42 25.58 5.09
C PRO A 126 7.74 26.15 3.70
N GLU A 127 8.15 27.42 3.68
CA GLU A 127 8.65 28.04 2.45
C GLU A 127 10.05 27.55 2.08
N GLY A 128 10.36 27.59 0.78
CA GLY A 128 11.70 27.30 0.27
C GLY A 128 12.08 25.83 0.27
N MET A 129 11.12 24.91 0.45
CA MET A 129 11.40 23.48 0.36
C MET A 129 11.63 23.02 -1.09
N VAL A 130 12.47 22.02 -1.23
CA VAL A 130 12.75 21.35 -2.51
C VAL A 130 12.16 19.95 -2.54
N GLU A 131 12.05 19.36 -3.72
CA GLU A 131 11.56 17.99 -3.92
C GLU A 131 12.37 17.00 -3.10
N ASN A 132 11.67 16.06 -2.46
CA ASN A 132 12.24 15.00 -1.61
C ASN A 132 12.90 15.49 -0.31
N GLN A 133 12.78 16.76 0.04
CA GLN A 133 13.28 17.26 1.31
C GLN A 133 12.44 16.74 2.47
N LYS A 134 13.12 16.41 3.56
CA LYS A 134 12.50 15.98 4.82
C LYS A 134 11.70 17.11 5.46
N PHE A 135 10.48 16.84 5.91
CA PHE A 135 9.73 17.76 6.77
C PHE A 135 10.34 17.86 8.17
N PRO A 136 10.23 18.99 8.86
CA PRO A 136 10.65 19.12 10.26
C PRO A 136 10.04 18.07 11.17
N THR A 137 8.75 17.75 10.95
CA THR A 137 8.01 16.65 11.58
C THR A 137 7.15 15.96 10.54
N PRO A 138 6.87 14.65 10.67
CA PRO A 138 5.95 13.96 9.76
C PRO A 138 4.57 14.61 9.75
N LEU A 139 3.96 14.73 8.58
CA LEU A 139 2.64 15.32 8.39
C LEU A 139 1.60 14.24 8.14
N VAL A 140 0.54 14.23 8.92
CA VAL A 140 -0.66 13.41 8.68
C VAL A 140 -1.58 14.18 7.73
N THR A 141 -1.74 13.66 6.53
CA THR A 141 -2.47 14.29 5.43
C THR A 141 -3.55 13.35 4.91
N PRO A 142 -4.68 13.23 5.61
CA PRO A 142 -5.71 12.24 5.28
C PRO A 142 -6.34 12.48 3.91
N THR A 143 -6.87 11.38 3.34
CA THR A 143 -7.76 11.44 2.19
C THR A 143 -9.09 10.78 2.51
N THR A 144 -10.13 11.18 1.81
CA THR A 144 -11.39 10.43 1.80
C THR A 144 -11.15 9.08 1.14
N LYS A 145 -11.92 8.08 1.54
CA LYS A 145 -11.97 6.79 0.83
C LYS A 145 -13.21 6.81 -0.05
N ALA A 146 -13.03 7.22 -1.30
CA ALA A 146 -14.13 7.34 -2.25
C ALA A 146 -14.68 5.97 -2.64
N MET A 147 -16.01 5.84 -2.64
CA MET A 147 -16.69 4.66 -3.22
C MET A 147 -16.65 4.70 -4.75
N GLU A 148 -16.68 5.90 -5.33
CA GLU A 148 -16.54 6.18 -6.76
C GLU A 148 -15.67 7.42 -6.96
N GLY A 149 -14.86 7.45 -8.02
CA GLY A 149 -13.97 8.56 -8.33
C GLY A 149 -12.58 8.41 -7.71
N HIS A 150 -11.99 9.53 -7.31
CA HIS A 150 -10.66 9.61 -6.72
C HIS A 150 -10.75 10.01 -5.25
N ASP A 151 -9.80 9.51 -4.46
CA ASP A 151 -9.61 9.96 -3.09
C ASP A 151 -9.16 11.42 -3.06
N GLU A 152 -9.79 12.22 -2.20
CA GLU A 152 -9.52 13.66 -2.09
C GLU A 152 -8.89 13.99 -0.74
N ASN A 153 -7.94 14.92 -0.76
CA ASN A 153 -7.35 15.46 0.45
C ASN A 153 -8.44 16.08 1.34
N ILE A 154 -8.39 15.79 2.62
CA ILE A 154 -9.34 16.31 3.61
C ILE A 154 -8.61 16.66 4.90
N SER A 155 -9.00 17.75 5.56
CA SER A 155 -8.41 18.14 6.83
C SER A 155 -9.02 17.38 8.01
N LYS A 156 -8.29 17.34 9.12
CA LYS A 156 -8.79 16.83 10.41
C LYS A 156 -10.10 17.51 10.82
N GLU A 157 -10.16 18.82 10.69
CA GLU A 157 -11.31 19.64 11.04
C GLU A 157 -12.54 19.26 10.21
N GLU A 158 -12.35 19.06 8.91
CA GLU A 158 -13.42 18.64 8.00
C GLU A 158 -13.88 17.21 8.29
N ILE A 159 -12.97 16.29 8.57
CA ILE A 159 -13.31 14.91 8.94
C ILE A 159 -14.21 14.87 10.18
N ILE A 160 -13.84 15.64 11.21
CA ILE A 160 -14.57 15.68 12.49
C ILE A 160 -15.89 16.44 12.32
N SER A 161 -15.90 17.60 11.70
CA SER A 161 -17.08 18.45 11.56
C SER A 161 -18.15 17.84 10.65
N SER A 162 -17.76 17.08 9.65
CA SER A 162 -18.68 16.34 8.78
C SER A 162 -19.23 15.06 9.41
N GLY A 163 -18.70 14.65 10.56
CA GLY A 163 -19.06 13.38 11.19
C GLY A 163 -18.54 12.13 10.49
N LEU A 164 -17.58 12.28 9.57
CA LEU A 164 -16.99 11.16 8.83
C LEU A 164 -16.27 10.19 9.78
N VAL A 165 -15.56 10.74 10.78
CA VAL A 165 -14.97 10.02 11.92
C VAL A 165 -15.20 10.87 13.16
N SER A 166 -15.55 10.24 14.28
CA SER A 166 -15.67 10.96 15.55
C SER A 166 -14.33 11.57 15.97
N LYS A 167 -14.37 12.64 16.75
CA LYS A 167 -13.14 13.27 17.27
C LYS A 167 -12.27 12.28 18.03
N GLU A 168 -12.89 11.50 18.93
CA GLU A 168 -12.19 10.48 19.72
C GLU A 168 -11.50 9.44 18.86
N ASP A 169 -12.21 8.87 17.88
CA ASP A 169 -11.65 7.90 16.97
C ASP A 169 -10.55 8.49 16.08
N TYR A 170 -10.75 9.72 15.59
CA TYR A 170 -9.73 10.38 14.78
C TYR A 170 -8.44 10.61 15.57
N GLU A 171 -8.52 11.12 16.78
CA GLU A 171 -7.36 11.32 17.64
C GLU A 171 -6.63 10.00 17.95
N ALA A 172 -7.35 8.90 18.09
CA ALA A 172 -6.77 7.58 18.29
C ALA A 172 -6.04 7.09 17.03
N ILE A 173 -6.67 7.15 15.85
CA ILE A 173 -6.02 6.68 14.60
C ILE A 173 -4.88 7.61 14.16
N GLU A 174 -4.92 8.90 14.46
CA GLU A 174 -3.82 9.82 14.25
C GLU A 174 -2.60 9.44 15.10
N LYS A 175 -2.81 9.13 16.37
CA LYS A 175 -1.76 8.64 17.28
C LYS A 175 -1.16 7.33 16.81
N TYR A 176 -2.00 6.38 16.38
CA TYR A 176 -1.53 5.11 15.82
C TYR A 176 -0.74 5.33 14.52
N THR A 177 -1.20 6.20 13.65
CA THR A 177 -0.52 6.55 12.41
C THR A 177 0.91 7.05 12.67
N LEU A 178 1.08 7.96 13.62
CA LEU A 178 2.41 8.47 14.01
C LEU A 178 3.30 7.38 14.58
N ALA A 179 2.77 6.52 15.47
CA ALA A 179 3.54 5.44 16.07
C ALA A 179 3.93 4.35 15.05
N LEU A 180 3.05 3.99 14.15
CA LEU A 180 3.30 3.05 13.06
C LEU A 180 4.38 3.58 12.10
N PHE A 181 4.30 4.85 11.76
CA PHE A 181 5.29 5.49 10.89
C PHE A 181 6.67 5.56 11.55
N GLN A 182 6.72 5.87 12.83
CA GLN A 182 7.96 5.84 13.62
C GLN A 182 8.59 4.44 13.59
N ARG A 183 7.81 3.39 13.88
CA ARG A 183 8.29 2.00 13.83
C ARG A 183 8.74 1.61 12.42
N GLY A 184 7.99 1.96 11.38
CA GLY A 184 8.35 1.71 10.00
C GLY A 184 9.63 2.42 9.58
N THR A 185 9.83 3.67 10.04
CA THR A 185 11.06 4.43 9.83
C THR A 185 12.27 3.76 10.48
N GLU A 186 12.14 3.27 11.71
CA GLU A 186 13.20 2.57 12.43
C GLU A 186 13.59 1.24 11.76
N ILE A 187 12.59 0.47 11.30
CA ILE A 187 12.82 -0.78 10.57
C ILE A 187 13.51 -0.50 9.23
N ALA A 188 13.02 0.50 8.47
CA ALA A 188 13.61 0.92 7.20
C ALA A 188 15.08 1.35 7.37
N ALA A 189 15.39 2.13 8.40
CA ALA A 189 16.75 2.57 8.69
C ALA A 189 17.74 1.42 8.89
N LYS A 190 17.31 0.33 9.55
CA LYS A 190 18.11 -0.88 9.71
C LYS A 190 18.43 -1.58 8.40
N MET A 191 17.59 -1.38 7.38
CA MET A 191 17.77 -1.92 6.02
C MET A 191 18.48 -0.93 5.08
N GLY A 192 18.99 0.20 5.59
CA GLY A 192 19.60 1.24 4.76
C GLY A 192 18.58 2.00 3.91
N LEU A 193 17.32 2.04 4.34
CA LEU A 193 16.21 2.68 3.65
C LEU A 193 15.64 3.84 4.46
N ILE A 194 15.00 4.75 3.75
CA ILE A 194 14.20 5.84 4.29
C ILE A 194 12.74 5.55 3.92
N LEU A 195 11.86 5.43 4.92
CA LEU A 195 10.41 5.43 4.69
C LEU A 195 9.96 6.88 4.47
N VAL A 196 9.58 7.18 3.26
CA VAL A 196 9.27 8.56 2.81
C VAL A 196 7.86 8.96 3.16
N ASP A 197 6.93 8.16 2.74
CA ASP A 197 5.49 8.29 2.97
C ASP A 197 4.81 6.92 2.89
N THR A 198 3.68 6.83 3.53
CA THR A 198 2.83 5.63 3.50
C THR A 198 1.39 6.00 3.83
N LYS A 199 0.48 5.06 3.67
CA LYS A 199 -0.91 5.18 4.10
C LYS A 199 -1.29 4.02 5.02
N TYR A 200 -2.16 4.32 5.97
CA TYR A 200 -2.78 3.33 6.84
C TYR A 200 -4.29 3.42 6.74
N GLU A 201 -4.93 2.28 6.85
CA GLU A 201 -6.37 2.18 6.99
C GLU A 201 -6.72 1.56 8.34
N PHE A 202 -7.79 2.07 8.95
CA PHE A 202 -8.28 1.58 10.22
C PHE A 202 -9.76 1.23 10.12
N GLY A 203 -10.20 0.34 10.99
CA GLY A 203 -11.60 -0.04 11.14
C GLY A 203 -11.94 -0.35 12.58
N LYS A 204 -13.23 -0.57 12.84
CA LYS A 204 -13.73 -0.99 14.16
C LYS A 204 -14.28 -2.40 14.11
N LYS A 205 -14.03 -3.15 15.19
CA LYS A 205 -14.72 -4.40 15.51
C LYS A 205 -14.95 -4.45 17.02
N ASP A 206 -16.18 -4.70 17.42
CA ASP A 206 -16.57 -4.79 18.84
C ASP A 206 -16.10 -3.58 19.68
N GLY A 207 -16.25 -2.38 19.12
CA GLY A 207 -15.86 -1.12 19.75
C GLY A 207 -14.35 -0.84 19.81
N LYS A 208 -13.53 -1.73 19.28
CA LYS A 208 -12.06 -1.56 19.24
C LYS A 208 -11.59 -1.16 17.85
N ILE A 209 -10.55 -0.32 17.81
CA ILE A 209 -9.89 0.08 16.56
C ILE A 209 -8.84 -0.97 16.18
N TYR A 210 -8.86 -1.36 14.92
CA TYR A 210 -7.90 -2.26 14.29
C TYR A 210 -7.23 -1.56 13.12
N LEU A 211 -5.94 -1.81 12.94
CA LEU A 211 -5.25 -1.56 11.69
C LEU A 211 -5.71 -2.62 10.68
N ILE A 212 -6.18 -2.17 9.52
CA ILE A 212 -6.68 -3.03 8.45
C ILE A 212 -5.87 -2.84 7.17
N ASP A 213 -6.14 -3.68 6.17
CA ASP A 213 -5.50 -3.68 4.86
C ASP A 213 -3.99 -3.97 4.93
N GLU A 214 -3.21 -3.38 4.06
CA GLU A 214 -1.75 -3.54 3.98
C GLU A 214 -1.01 -2.40 4.65
N ILE A 215 0.24 -2.67 5.07
CA ILE A 215 1.15 -1.63 5.54
C ILE A 215 2.55 -1.83 4.98
N HIS A 216 3.24 -0.72 4.73
CA HIS A 216 4.67 -0.63 4.40
C HIS A 216 5.10 -1.43 3.16
N THR A 217 4.16 -1.77 2.29
CA THR A 217 4.45 -2.44 1.01
C THR A 217 4.92 -1.43 -0.04
N PRO A 218 5.60 -1.87 -1.10
CA PRO A 218 5.98 -0.98 -2.19
C PRO A 218 4.78 -0.36 -2.95
N ASP A 219 3.58 -0.93 -2.81
CA ASP A 219 2.36 -0.40 -3.42
C ASP A 219 1.70 0.69 -2.56
N SER A 220 1.82 0.60 -1.23
CA SER A 220 1.25 1.56 -0.26
C SER A 220 2.25 2.58 0.25
N SER A 221 3.54 2.41 -0.01
CA SER A 221 4.63 3.19 0.59
C SER A 221 5.69 3.56 -0.45
N ARG A 222 6.38 4.66 -0.17
CA ARG A 222 7.58 5.06 -0.89
C ARG A 222 8.79 4.93 0.01
N TYR A 223 9.86 4.31 -0.51
CA TYR A 223 11.14 4.24 0.15
C TYR A 223 12.21 4.86 -0.72
N PHE A 224 13.19 5.54 -0.08
CA PHE A 224 14.43 5.90 -0.72
C PHE A 224 15.56 5.03 -0.17
N TYR A 225 16.61 4.82 -0.96
CA TYR A 225 17.89 4.37 -0.42
C TYR A 225 18.50 5.50 0.43
N ALA A 226 18.91 5.17 1.65
CA ALA A 226 19.55 6.14 2.55
C ALA A 226 20.93 6.57 2.01
N ASP A 227 21.65 5.63 1.40
CA ASP A 227 22.93 5.91 0.77
C ASP A 227 22.78 6.88 -0.41
N GLY A 228 23.53 7.98 -0.35
CA GLY A 228 23.51 9.03 -1.34
C GLY A 228 22.29 9.95 -1.34
N TYR A 229 21.37 9.82 -0.36
CA TYR A 229 20.18 10.67 -0.27
C TYR A 229 20.54 12.17 -0.16
N GLU A 230 21.38 12.54 0.79
CA GLU A 230 21.78 13.93 1.03
C GLU A 230 22.52 14.52 -0.17
N GLU A 231 23.41 13.75 -0.78
CA GLU A 231 24.15 14.18 -1.95
C GLU A 231 23.23 14.48 -3.15
N ARG A 232 22.27 13.57 -3.44
CA ARG A 232 21.29 13.79 -4.50
C ARG A 232 20.37 14.95 -4.20
N LEU A 233 19.94 15.09 -2.94
CA LEU A 233 19.11 16.21 -2.52
C LEU A 233 19.82 17.53 -2.77
N ALA A 234 21.09 17.65 -2.36
CA ALA A 234 21.88 18.87 -2.53
C ALA A 234 22.10 19.23 -4.01
N LYS A 235 22.19 18.25 -4.90
CA LYS A 235 22.37 18.43 -6.34
C LYS A 235 21.04 18.59 -7.11
N GLY A 236 19.90 18.42 -6.45
CA GLY A 236 18.58 18.40 -7.11
C GLY A 236 18.39 17.19 -8.04
N GLU A 237 19.09 16.10 -7.78
CA GLU A 237 19.00 14.86 -8.53
C GLU A 237 17.84 13.99 -8.05
N ARG A 238 17.35 13.10 -8.91
CA ARG A 238 16.34 12.10 -8.55
C ARG A 238 16.88 11.16 -7.47
N GLN A 239 16.04 10.87 -6.48
CA GLN A 239 16.36 9.87 -5.46
C GLN A 239 16.27 8.46 -6.03
N ARG A 240 17.15 7.57 -5.56
CA ARG A 240 16.98 6.13 -5.78
C ARG A 240 15.86 5.64 -4.88
N GLN A 241 14.83 5.05 -5.46
CA GLN A 241 13.64 4.67 -4.72
C GLN A 241 13.23 3.21 -4.93
N LEU A 242 12.60 2.68 -3.89
CA LEU A 242 11.94 1.39 -3.87
C LEU A 242 10.43 1.61 -3.70
N SER A 243 9.71 1.57 -4.80
CA SER A 243 8.26 1.73 -4.86
C SER A 243 7.78 1.31 -6.25
N LYS A 244 6.50 1.37 -6.47
CA LYS A 244 5.91 1.15 -7.80
C LYS A 244 6.18 2.29 -8.80
N GLU A 245 6.92 3.34 -8.41
CA GLU A 245 7.18 4.50 -9.27
C GLU A 245 7.90 4.13 -10.56
N PHE A 246 8.80 3.13 -10.54
CA PHE A 246 9.48 2.66 -11.75
C PHE A 246 8.52 2.17 -12.85
N VAL A 247 7.36 1.61 -12.46
CA VAL A 247 6.31 1.21 -13.43
C VAL A 247 5.63 2.45 -14.01
N ARG A 248 5.38 3.47 -13.18
CA ARG A 248 4.79 4.74 -13.64
C ARG A 248 5.74 5.48 -14.56
N GLU A 249 7.04 5.52 -14.24
CA GLU A 249 8.07 6.14 -15.09
C GLU A 249 8.11 5.44 -16.45
N TRP A 250 8.17 4.11 -16.48
CA TRP A 250 8.13 3.34 -17.72
C TRP A 250 6.86 3.64 -18.55
N LEU A 251 5.70 3.70 -17.92
CA LEU A 251 4.44 4.04 -18.59
C LEU A 251 4.48 5.45 -19.18
N MET A 252 4.96 6.43 -18.40
CA MET A 252 5.07 7.83 -18.86
C MET A 252 6.04 7.99 -20.02
N GLU A 253 7.18 7.32 -19.98
CA GLU A 253 8.18 7.30 -21.07
C GLU A 253 7.62 6.70 -22.37
N ASN A 254 6.61 5.82 -22.24
CA ASN A 254 5.88 5.23 -23.37
C ASN A 254 4.53 5.90 -23.64
N GLY A 255 4.31 7.13 -23.15
CA GLY A 255 3.17 7.97 -23.49
C GLY A 255 1.86 7.66 -22.76
N PHE A 256 1.92 6.94 -21.65
CA PHE A 256 0.73 6.58 -20.86
C PHE A 256 0.76 7.20 -19.45
N GLN A 257 -0.31 7.92 -19.11
CA GLN A 257 -0.56 8.54 -17.82
C GLN A 257 -2.00 8.34 -17.30
N GLY A 258 -2.72 7.38 -17.87
CA GLY A 258 -4.12 7.11 -17.53
C GLY A 258 -5.12 8.12 -18.05
N LYS A 259 -4.72 9.00 -19.00
CA LYS A 259 -5.62 10.01 -19.59
C LYS A 259 -6.47 9.40 -20.70
N GLU A 260 -7.63 10.02 -20.92
CA GLU A 260 -8.54 9.61 -21.98
C GLU A 260 -7.84 9.60 -23.36
N GLY A 261 -8.09 8.54 -24.14
CA GLY A 261 -7.48 8.33 -25.45
C GLY A 261 -6.07 7.74 -25.45
N GLN A 262 -5.42 7.63 -24.30
CA GLN A 262 -4.13 6.95 -24.19
C GLN A 262 -4.30 5.43 -24.14
N LYS A 263 -3.32 4.73 -24.70
CA LYS A 263 -3.27 3.26 -24.66
C LYS A 263 -2.09 2.80 -23.80
N VAL A 264 -2.34 1.78 -22.97
CA VAL A 264 -1.26 1.11 -22.24
C VAL A 264 -0.27 0.55 -23.27
N PRO A 265 1.06 0.83 -23.11
CA PRO A 265 2.07 0.27 -24.00
C PRO A 265 2.09 -1.26 -23.90
N GLU A 266 2.60 -1.92 -24.94
CA GLU A 266 2.70 -3.37 -24.95
C GLU A 266 3.59 -3.87 -23.81
N MET A 267 3.01 -4.72 -22.96
CA MET A 267 3.74 -5.40 -21.89
C MET A 267 4.34 -6.70 -22.44
N THR A 268 5.54 -6.60 -23.01
CA THR A 268 6.26 -7.78 -23.52
C THR A 268 6.68 -8.70 -22.37
N PRO A 269 7.00 -9.98 -22.63
CA PRO A 269 7.52 -10.87 -21.60
C PRO A 269 8.75 -10.33 -20.88
N GLU A 270 9.62 -9.61 -21.58
CA GLU A 270 10.83 -8.98 -21.01
C GLU A 270 10.45 -7.89 -20.00
N ILE A 271 9.49 -7.04 -20.32
CA ILE A 271 8.98 -6.00 -19.41
C ILE A 271 8.32 -6.62 -18.18
N VAL A 272 7.46 -7.62 -18.38
CA VAL A 272 6.80 -8.34 -17.27
C VAL A 272 7.85 -8.97 -16.35
N ASN A 273 8.86 -9.63 -16.89
CA ASN A 273 9.94 -10.24 -16.12
C ASN A 273 10.76 -9.19 -15.37
N SER A 274 11.10 -8.08 -16.00
CA SER A 274 11.86 -7.00 -15.35
C SER A 274 11.08 -6.39 -14.17
N ILE A 275 9.77 -6.23 -14.31
CA ILE A 275 8.90 -5.76 -13.22
C ILE A 275 8.86 -6.81 -12.08
N SER A 276 8.72 -8.09 -12.41
CA SER A 276 8.73 -9.17 -11.41
C SER A 276 10.05 -9.22 -10.63
N GLU A 277 11.19 -9.16 -11.32
CA GLU A 277 12.51 -9.12 -10.70
C GLU A 277 12.67 -7.90 -9.79
N ARG A 278 12.14 -6.75 -10.21
CA ARG A 278 12.17 -5.54 -9.39
C ARG A 278 11.34 -5.69 -8.11
N TYR A 279 10.17 -6.33 -8.17
CA TYR A 279 9.40 -6.64 -6.96
C TYR A 279 10.12 -7.61 -6.02
N MET A 280 10.85 -8.60 -6.54
CA MET A 280 11.69 -9.47 -5.71
C MET A 280 12.83 -8.69 -5.03
N GLU A 281 13.50 -7.81 -5.76
CA GLU A 281 14.50 -6.89 -5.20
C GLU A 281 13.90 -6.02 -4.08
N LEU A 282 12.70 -5.46 -4.31
CA LEU A 282 11.97 -4.69 -3.30
C LEU A 282 11.71 -5.51 -2.03
N PHE A 283 11.26 -6.75 -2.18
CA PHE A 283 11.03 -7.65 -1.04
C PHE A 283 12.32 -7.85 -0.23
N GLU A 284 13.42 -8.20 -0.88
CA GLU A 284 14.69 -8.50 -0.22
C GLU A 284 15.27 -7.26 0.48
N HIS A 285 15.19 -6.09 -0.13
CA HIS A 285 15.65 -4.85 0.49
C HIS A 285 14.78 -4.39 1.67
N ILE A 286 13.45 -4.49 1.53
CA ILE A 286 12.53 -4.03 2.58
C ILE A 286 12.53 -4.98 3.78
N THR A 287 12.58 -6.28 3.55
CA THR A 287 12.50 -7.28 4.63
C THR A 287 13.86 -7.72 5.18
N GLY A 288 14.92 -7.55 4.41
CA GLY A 288 16.24 -8.13 4.71
C GLY A 288 16.30 -9.65 4.53
N GLU A 289 15.30 -10.26 3.95
CA GLU A 289 15.16 -11.70 3.74
C GLU A 289 15.20 -12.05 2.25
N LYS A 290 15.73 -13.23 1.92
CA LYS A 290 15.64 -13.75 0.56
C LYS A 290 14.20 -14.13 0.21
N PHE A 291 13.75 -13.72 -0.99
CA PHE A 291 12.46 -14.12 -1.48
C PHE A 291 12.43 -15.60 -1.89
N VAL A 292 11.57 -16.36 -1.22
CA VAL A 292 11.34 -17.77 -1.53
C VAL A 292 10.11 -17.87 -2.42
N LYS A 293 10.33 -18.26 -3.68
CA LYS A 293 9.25 -18.42 -4.66
C LYS A 293 8.39 -19.63 -4.32
N ALA A 294 7.11 -19.42 -4.08
CA ALA A 294 6.16 -20.52 -4.09
C ALA A 294 5.81 -20.89 -5.54
N ASP A 295 5.37 -22.12 -5.73
CA ASP A 295 5.03 -22.66 -7.04
C ASP A 295 3.99 -21.79 -7.76
N THR A 296 4.23 -21.53 -9.03
CA THR A 296 3.33 -20.80 -9.92
C THR A 296 2.60 -21.70 -10.91
N ASP A 297 2.87 -22.99 -10.90
CA ASP A 297 2.08 -23.95 -11.63
C ASP A 297 0.86 -24.29 -10.74
N ASN A 298 -0.37 -24.11 -11.24
CA ASN A 298 -1.61 -24.35 -10.49
C ASN A 298 -1.81 -23.42 -9.26
N ILE A 299 -1.51 -22.13 -9.39
CA ILE A 299 -1.67 -21.15 -8.29
C ILE A 299 -3.08 -21.21 -7.67
N ALA A 300 -4.12 -21.26 -8.49
CA ALA A 300 -5.51 -21.28 -8.02
C ALA A 300 -5.81 -22.51 -7.16
N GLU A 301 -5.40 -23.70 -7.60
CA GLU A 301 -5.59 -24.95 -6.84
C GLU A 301 -4.85 -24.92 -5.50
N ARG A 302 -3.62 -24.41 -5.49
CA ARG A 302 -2.83 -24.24 -4.27
C ARG A 302 -3.54 -23.34 -3.26
N ILE A 303 -4.01 -22.18 -3.71
CA ILE A 303 -4.71 -21.21 -2.87
C ILE A 303 -6.01 -21.81 -2.33
N GLU A 304 -6.83 -22.39 -3.20
CA GLU A 304 -8.11 -22.99 -2.81
C GLU A 304 -7.93 -24.08 -1.77
N LYS A 305 -6.94 -24.96 -1.97
CA LYS A 305 -6.59 -26.01 -1.01
C LYS A 305 -6.18 -25.42 0.34
N ASN A 306 -5.18 -24.54 0.35
CA ASN A 306 -4.60 -23.99 1.57
C ASN A 306 -5.64 -23.21 2.40
N VAL A 307 -6.46 -22.40 1.74
CA VAL A 307 -7.51 -21.61 2.39
C VAL A 307 -8.64 -22.50 2.89
N THR A 308 -9.10 -23.46 2.08
CA THR A 308 -10.18 -24.38 2.47
C THR A 308 -9.77 -25.27 3.66
N GLU A 309 -8.53 -25.73 3.70
CA GLU A 309 -7.99 -26.50 4.84
C GLU A 309 -7.93 -25.65 6.12
N TYR A 310 -7.58 -24.38 5.99
CA TYR A 310 -7.54 -23.45 7.12
C TYR A 310 -8.94 -23.11 7.67
N LEU A 311 -9.95 -23.00 6.82
CA LEU A 311 -11.32 -22.63 7.20
C LEU A 311 -12.16 -23.79 7.76
N LYS A 312 -11.69 -25.03 7.70
CA LYS A 312 -12.33 -26.22 8.33
C LYS A 312 -12.07 -26.27 9.82
#